data_ebc1c9661713a84c1db691b524214466
#
_entry.id   ebc1c9661713a84c1db691b524214466
#
_cell.length_a   1.000
_cell.length_b   1.000
_cell.length_c   1.000
_cell.angle_alpha   90.00
_cell.angle_beta   90.00
_cell.angle_gamma   90.00
#
_symmetry.space_group_name_H-M   'P 1'
#
loop_
_entity.id
_entity.type
_entity.pdbx_description
1 polymer ?
#
loop_
_entity_poly.entity_id
_entity_poly.type
_entity_poly.pdbx_seq_one_letter_code
_entity_poly.pdbx_strand_id
1 'polypeptide(L)'
;MRILELKYENKIFTDNSKIKEILDKENLSWLQESEIEGAKIEVKKNTLIWHDGYFFGNWHYGIFKGGQFHGRFQNGILEGGDFKGEFISGVNLM
;
A
#
# COMPACT_ATOMS: atom_id res chain seq x y z
N MET A 1 -3.81 -10.07 -6.89
CA MET A 1 -3.22 -8.75 -6.58
C MET A 1 -2.91 -8.03 -7.89
N ARG A 2 -3.47 -6.85 -8.08
CA ARG A 2 -3.22 -6.07 -9.28
C ARG A 2 -2.78 -4.65 -8.92
N ILE A 3 -1.49 -4.40 -9.07
CA ILE A 3 -0.89 -3.08 -8.89
C ILE A 3 -0.65 -2.51 -10.29
N LEU A 4 -1.24 -1.36 -10.57
CA LEU A 4 -1.13 -0.72 -11.88
C LEU A 4 0.26 -0.15 -12.10
N GLU A 5 0.83 0.47 -11.07
CA GLU A 5 2.18 0.99 -11.15
C GLU A 5 2.83 1.12 -9.78
N LEU A 6 4.14 0.93 -9.78
CA LEU A 6 4.98 1.13 -8.61
C LEU A 6 6.11 2.07 -9.01
N LYS A 7 6.25 3.17 -8.27
CA LYS A 7 7.38 4.07 -8.43
C LYS A 7 8.47 3.69 -7.44
N TYR A 8 9.66 3.40 -7.95
CA TYR A 8 10.78 2.95 -7.14
C TYR A 8 12.09 3.39 -7.79
N GLU A 9 12.94 4.07 -7.01
CA GLU A 9 14.23 4.58 -7.49
C GLU A 9 14.10 5.40 -8.78
N ASN A 10 13.13 6.30 -8.80
CA ASN A 10 12.84 7.20 -9.94
C ASN A 10 12.42 6.48 -11.23
N LYS A 11 11.95 5.24 -11.11
CA LYS A 11 11.44 4.47 -12.24
C LYS A 11 10.04 4.00 -11.93
N ILE A 12 9.22 3.84 -12.96
CA ILE A 12 7.87 3.32 -12.83
C ILE A 12 7.83 1.90 -13.39
N PHE A 13 7.36 0.98 -12.56
CA PHE A 13 7.23 -0.44 -12.90
C PHE A 13 5.75 -0.78 -13.04
N THR A 14 5.41 -1.52 -14.09
CA THR A 14 4.05 -1.95 -14.35
C THR A 14 3.93 -3.47 -14.45
N ASP A 15 5.05 -4.17 -14.52
CA ASP A 15 5.10 -5.63 -14.56
C ASP A 15 4.95 -6.19 -13.15
N ASN A 16 3.90 -6.96 -12.91
CA ASN A 16 3.61 -7.49 -11.57
C ASN A 16 4.71 -8.42 -11.04
N SER A 17 5.40 -9.15 -11.90
CA SER A 17 6.52 -9.97 -11.46
C SER A 17 7.64 -9.12 -10.88
N LYS A 18 7.95 -8.02 -11.54
CA LYS A 18 8.99 -7.10 -11.08
C LYS A 18 8.55 -6.37 -9.81
N ILE A 19 7.28 -5.99 -9.75
CA ILE A 19 6.72 -5.34 -8.57
C ILE A 19 6.82 -6.26 -7.35
N LYS A 20 6.51 -7.55 -7.51
CA LYS A 20 6.66 -8.53 -6.42
C LYS A 20 8.09 -8.62 -5.92
N GLU A 21 9.06 -8.65 -6.82
CA GLU A 21 10.47 -8.68 -6.44
C GLU A 21 10.84 -7.47 -5.59
N ILE A 22 10.38 -6.29 -5.98
CA ILE A 22 10.66 -5.06 -5.24
C ILE A 22 10.01 -5.09 -3.86
N LEU A 23 8.75 -5.53 -3.78
CA LEU A 23 8.06 -5.64 -2.50
C LEU A 23 8.77 -6.59 -1.55
N ASP A 24 9.23 -7.73 -2.05
CA ASP A 24 9.97 -8.68 -1.25
C ASP A 24 11.29 -8.10 -0.75
N LYS A 25 12.00 -7.41 -1.62
CA LYS A 25 13.28 -6.78 -1.30
C LYS A 25 13.13 -5.71 -0.22
N GLU A 26 12.01 -4.98 -0.24
CA GLU A 26 11.78 -3.86 0.66
C GLU A 26 10.97 -4.23 1.91
N ASN A 27 10.83 -5.52 2.20
CA ASN A 27 10.10 -6.03 3.36
C ASN A 27 8.61 -5.65 3.35
N LEU A 28 8.04 -5.59 2.15
CA LEU A 28 6.63 -5.26 1.95
C LEU A 28 5.84 -6.43 1.40
N SER A 29 6.35 -7.65 1.60
CA SER A 29 5.69 -8.86 1.09
C SER A 29 4.30 -9.08 1.71
N TRP A 30 4.02 -8.47 2.86
CA TRP A 30 2.69 -8.56 3.47
C TRP A 30 1.58 -8.02 2.56
N LEU A 31 1.91 -7.12 1.62
CA LEU A 31 0.95 -6.65 0.64
C LEU A 31 0.42 -7.78 -0.24
N GLN A 32 1.23 -8.80 -0.48
CA GLN A 32 0.85 -9.91 -1.36
C GLN A 32 -0.18 -10.83 -0.72
N GLU A 33 -0.40 -10.72 0.58
CA GLU A 33 -1.40 -11.50 1.31
C GLU A 33 -2.76 -10.78 1.35
N SER A 34 -2.84 -9.64 0.72
CA SER A 34 -4.04 -8.79 0.72
C SER A 34 -4.71 -8.81 -0.65
N GLU A 35 -5.97 -8.39 -0.68
CA GLU A 35 -6.66 -8.15 -1.94
C GLU A 35 -6.37 -6.72 -2.39
N ILE A 36 -5.77 -6.58 -3.57
CA ILE A 36 -5.38 -5.29 -4.12
C ILE A 36 -5.87 -5.21 -5.55
N GLU A 37 -6.57 -4.12 -5.86
CA GLU A 37 -7.06 -3.86 -7.21
C GLU A 37 -6.82 -2.42 -7.61
N GLY A 38 -6.13 -2.26 -8.74
CA GLY A 38 -5.92 -0.96 -9.36
C GLY A 38 -5.04 -0.01 -8.57
N ALA A 39 -4.07 -0.53 -7.86
CA ALA A 39 -3.25 0.28 -6.97
C ALA A 39 -2.15 1.05 -7.70
N LYS A 40 -1.90 2.25 -7.22
CA LYS A 40 -0.75 3.08 -7.61
C LYS A 40 0.02 3.37 -6.34
N ILE A 41 1.24 2.86 -6.28
CA ILE A 41 2.04 2.94 -5.07
C ILE A 41 3.44 3.46 -5.35
N GLU A 42 4.11 3.87 -4.29
CA GLU A 42 5.49 4.33 -4.34
C GLU A 42 6.23 3.73 -3.15
N VAL A 43 7.49 3.34 -3.35
CA VAL A 43 8.33 2.79 -2.29
C VAL A 43 9.59 3.62 -2.17
N LYS A 44 9.86 4.13 -0.95
CA LYS A 44 11.05 4.91 -0.61
C LYS A 44 11.63 4.37 0.69
N LYS A 45 12.85 3.81 0.63
CA LYS A 45 13.57 3.36 1.84
C LYS A 45 12.68 2.59 2.81
N ASN A 46 12.15 1.47 2.37
CA ASN A 46 11.25 0.60 3.16
C ASN A 46 9.91 1.24 3.54
N THR A 47 9.60 2.43 3.01
CA THR A 47 8.34 3.09 3.28
C THR A 47 7.42 2.95 2.09
N LEU A 48 6.24 2.40 2.34
CA LEU A 48 5.20 2.29 1.33
C LEU A 48 4.35 3.56 1.34
N ILE A 49 4.12 4.13 0.15
CA ILE A 49 3.19 5.23 -0.03
C ILE A 49 2.11 4.74 -0.99
N TRP A 50 0.88 4.68 -0.50
CA TRP A 50 -0.27 4.22 -1.27
C TRP A 50 -1.04 5.44 -1.76
N HIS A 51 -1.02 5.66 -3.08
CA HIS A 51 -1.66 6.83 -3.68
C HIS A 51 -3.10 6.59 -4.07
N ASP A 52 -3.44 5.40 -4.58
CA ASP A 52 -4.78 5.11 -5.06
C ASP A 52 -4.96 3.59 -5.20
N GLY A 53 -6.23 3.18 -5.27
CA GLY A 53 -6.59 1.79 -5.46
C GLY A 53 -7.33 1.19 -4.27
N TYR A 54 -7.78 -0.05 -4.46
CA TYR A 54 -8.56 -0.79 -3.48
C TYR A 54 -7.65 -1.72 -2.68
N PHE A 55 -7.77 -1.65 -1.35
CA PHE A 55 -7.05 -2.52 -0.42
C PHE A 55 -8.01 -3.20 0.53
N PHE A 56 -7.89 -4.52 0.66
CA PHE A 56 -8.59 -5.30 1.67
C PHE A 56 -7.62 -6.28 2.32
N GLY A 57 -7.38 -6.13 3.61
CA GLY A 57 -6.50 -7.02 4.34
C GLY A 57 -5.94 -6.37 5.59
N ASN A 58 -4.76 -6.82 5.99
CA ASN A 58 -4.05 -6.26 7.14
C ASN A 58 -2.95 -5.33 6.64
N TRP A 59 -3.14 -4.03 6.90
CA TRP A 59 -2.16 -3.01 6.55
C TRP A 59 -1.15 -2.91 7.70
N HIS A 60 0.09 -3.30 7.43
CA HIS A 60 1.09 -3.38 8.49
C HIS A 60 1.81 -2.06 8.74
N TYR A 61 2.12 -1.31 7.68
CA TYR A 61 2.90 -0.08 7.84
C TYR A 61 2.90 0.70 6.53
N GLY A 62 3.03 2.01 6.63
CA GLY A 62 3.14 2.88 5.47
C GLY A 62 2.14 4.02 5.50
N ILE A 63 2.13 4.81 4.43
CA ILE A 63 1.28 5.98 4.31
C ILE A 63 0.17 5.69 3.30
N PHE A 64 -1.08 5.75 3.76
CA PHE A 64 -2.25 5.57 2.90
C PHE A 64 -2.83 6.94 2.60
N LYS A 65 -2.66 7.40 1.35
CA LYS A 65 -3.07 8.74 0.94
C LYS A 65 -4.41 8.81 0.25
N GLY A 66 -4.83 7.75 -0.42
CA GLY A 66 -6.08 7.78 -1.16
C GLY A 66 -6.50 6.40 -1.59
N GLY A 67 -7.67 6.31 -2.21
CA GLY A 67 -8.26 5.05 -2.62
C GLY A 67 -9.25 4.52 -1.61
N GLN A 68 -9.49 3.23 -1.62
CA GLN A 68 -10.47 2.58 -0.76
C GLN A 68 -9.78 1.58 0.16
N PHE A 69 -10.01 1.71 1.45
CA PHE A 69 -9.42 0.83 2.46
C PHE A 69 -10.50 0.04 3.18
N HIS A 70 -10.34 -1.29 3.17
CA HIS A 70 -11.15 -2.22 3.96
C HIS A 70 -10.19 -3.14 4.72
N GLY A 71 -10.61 -3.59 5.88
CA GLY A 71 -9.80 -4.50 6.68
C GLY A 71 -9.23 -3.79 7.90
N ARG A 72 -7.96 -4.05 8.21
CA ARG A 72 -7.36 -3.59 9.46
C ARG A 72 -6.11 -2.76 9.21
N PHE A 73 -6.13 -1.54 9.72
CA PHE A 73 -4.98 -0.63 9.64
C PHE A 73 -4.20 -0.75 10.94
N GLN A 74 -3.12 -1.52 10.90
CA GLN A 74 -2.39 -1.87 12.13
C GLN A 74 -1.38 -0.82 12.54
N ASN A 75 -0.78 -0.12 11.58
CA ASN A 75 0.16 0.93 11.88
C ASN A 75 0.43 1.77 10.62
N GLY A 76 1.00 2.94 10.82
CA GLY A 76 1.34 3.83 9.72
C GLY A 76 0.62 5.16 9.82
N ILE A 77 0.46 5.82 8.68
CA ILE A 77 -0.18 7.13 8.60
C ILE A 77 -1.37 7.05 7.64
N LEU A 78 -2.56 7.36 8.15
CA LEU A 78 -3.77 7.42 7.35
C LEU A 78 -4.05 8.88 7.02
N GLU A 79 -3.75 9.30 5.78
CA GLU A 79 -3.88 10.68 5.35
C GLU A 79 -5.19 10.98 4.63
N GLY A 80 -5.75 10.01 3.93
CA GLY A 80 -6.95 10.28 3.15
C GLY A 80 -7.56 9.00 2.60
N GLY A 81 -8.49 9.18 1.65
CA GLY A 81 -9.17 8.07 1.03
C GLY A 81 -10.51 7.75 1.68
N ASP A 82 -11.14 6.69 1.19
CA ASP A 82 -12.40 6.19 1.73
C ASP A 82 -12.08 5.02 2.67
N PHE A 83 -12.07 5.30 3.96
CA PHE A 83 -11.68 4.32 4.98
C PHE A 83 -12.92 3.68 5.57
N LYS A 84 -13.05 2.37 5.37
CA LYS A 84 -14.17 1.56 5.89
C LYS A 84 -13.69 0.37 6.71
N GLY A 85 -12.47 0.45 7.22
CA GLY A 85 -11.89 -0.61 8.00
C GLY A 85 -11.82 -0.30 9.48
N GLU A 86 -10.95 -1.03 10.17
CA GLU A 86 -10.68 -0.85 11.59
C GLU A 86 -9.31 -0.21 11.77
N PHE A 87 -9.27 0.91 12.48
CA PHE A 87 -8.01 1.59 12.78
C PHE A 87 -7.50 1.12 14.14
N ILE A 88 -6.38 0.40 14.13
CA ILE A 88 -5.80 -0.19 15.34
C ILE A 88 -4.80 0.75 15.99
N SER A 89 -3.83 1.24 15.21
CA SER A 89 -2.75 2.05 15.72
C SER A 89 -2.14 2.88 14.59
N GLY A 90 -1.36 3.88 14.96
CA GLY A 90 -0.70 4.75 14.02
C GLY A 90 -1.20 6.19 14.14
N VAL A 91 -1.03 6.96 13.06
CA VAL A 91 -1.45 8.35 13.00
C VAL A 91 -2.61 8.50 12.04
N ASN A 92 -3.72 9.04 12.53
CA ASN A 92 -4.90 9.30 11.70
C ASN A 92 -5.02 10.81 11.49
N LEU A 93 -4.83 11.24 10.23
CA LEU A 93 -4.89 12.65 9.85
C LEU A 93 -6.21 13.03 9.19
N MET A 94 -7.15 12.09 9.09
CA MET A 94 -8.46 12.35 8.47
C MET A 94 -9.40 13.07 9.42
#